data_37e9f239ee4e6e7780bb7aad7cdc41e0
#
_entry.id   37e9f239ee4e6e7780bb7aad7cdc41e0
#
_cell.length_a   1.000
_cell.length_b   1.000
_cell.length_c   1.000
_cell.angle_alpha   90.00
_cell.angle_beta   90.00
_cell.angle_gamma   90.00
#
_symmetry.space_group_name_H-M   'P 1'
#
loop_
_entity.id
_entity.type
_entity.pdbx_description
1 polymer ?
#
loop_
_entity_poly.entity_id
_entity_poly.type
_entity_poly.pdbx_seq_one_letter_code
_entity_poly.pdbx_strand_id
1 'polypeptide(L)'
;MEALSVSKSQTITNRDWIENDHAGEMLASEFMEPLGLRSIDLAAAIDVSQLRIEALINGDAPVDGELDLRLTRYFRLSEGFFLRLQNQYDLLEAKRALNGALDRIVPRAA
;
A
#
# COMPACT_ATOMS: atom_id res chain seq x y z
N MET A 1 15.47 -1.59 -19.73
CA MET A 1 14.81 -1.68 -19.87
C MET A 1 14.30 -1.84 -19.64
N GLU A 2 14.37 -2.06 -19.75
CA GLU A 2 13.64 -2.33 -19.81
C GLU A 2 13.15 -2.60 -19.37
N ALA A 3 13.61 -2.84 -19.46
CA ALA A 3 12.86 -3.16 -19.32
C ALA A 3 12.54 -3.31 -18.84
N LEU A 4 12.83 -3.48 -18.93
CA LEU A 4 12.21 -3.63 -18.70
C LEU A 4 11.63 -3.71 -18.43
N SER A 5 11.61 -3.80 -18.60
CA SER A 5 10.86 -3.86 -18.56
C SER A 5 10.31 -4.42 -18.51
N VAL A 6 10.35 -4.72 -18.81
CA VAL A 6 9.74 -5.36 -18.82
C VAL A 6 9.65 -6.08 -18.28
N SER A 7 10.10 -6.34 -18.49
CA SER A 7 9.99 -7.28 -17.92
C SER A 7 9.56 -7.56 -16.75
N LYS A 8 9.60 -7.15 -16.27
CA LYS A 8 9.09 -7.31 -15.11
C LYS A 8 7.83 -8.01 -15.01
N SER A 9 7.13 -8.14 -15.86
CA SER A 9 5.84 -8.73 -15.72
C SER A 9 5.82 -10.20 -15.88
N GLN A 10 6.89 -10.84 -16.15
CA GLN A 10 6.80 -12.17 -16.45
C GLN A 10 6.51 -13.06 -15.36
N THR A 11 7.25 -13.29 -14.45
CA THR A 11 6.97 -14.24 -13.41
C THR A 11 6.28 -13.58 -12.30
N ILE A 12 5.03 -13.46 -12.46
CA ILE A 12 4.24 -12.75 -11.56
C ILE A 12 4.27 -13.24 -10.16
N THR A 13 4.23 -14.53 -9.95
CA THR A 13 4.26 -15.08 -8.63
C THR A 13 5.50 -14.69 -7.88
N ASN A 14 6.62 -14.72 -8.54
CA ASN A 14 7.86 -14.33 -7.89
C ASN A 14 7.87 -12.86 -7.58
N ARG A 15 7.28 -12.07 -8.43
CA ARG A 15 7.20 -10.66 -8.20
C ARG A 15 6.40 -10.34 -6.96
N ASP A 16 5.24 -10.98 -6.81
CA ASP A 16 4.42 -10.76 -5.64
C ASP A 16 5.14 -11.17 -4.38
N TRP A 17 5.99 -12.17 -4.49
CA TRP A 17 6.70 -12.66 -3.34
C TRP A 17 7.85 -11.73 -2.95
N ILE A 18 8.51 -11.13 -3.93
CA ILE A 18 9.67 -10.29 -3.69
C ILE A 18 9.29 -8.86 -3.37
N GLU A 19 8.35 -8.32 -4.11
CA GLU A 19 7.96 -6.94 -3.95
C GLU A 19 6.64 -6.84 -3.23
N ASN A 20 6.61 -6.07 -2.17
CA ASN A 20 5.39 -5.88 -1.43
C ASN A 20 5.34 -4.42 -1.00
N ASP A 21 4.78 -3.59 -1.85
CA ASP A 21 4.71 -2.16 -1.58
C ASP A 21 3.58 -1.86 -0.62
N HIS A 22 3.86 -1.10 0.42
CA HIS A 22 2.81 -0.70 1.34
C HIS A 22 2.00 0.44 0.73
N ALA A 23 0.88 0.77 1.39
CA ALA A 23 -0.04 1.76 0.85
C ALA A 23 0.61 3.13 0.62
N GLY A 24 1.55 3.51 1.47
CA GLY A 24 2.25 4.79 1.33
C GLY A 24 3.13 4.85 0.10
N GLU A 25 3.79 3.75 -0.22
CA GLU A 25 4.60 3.69 -1.44
C GLU A 25 3.72 3.80 -2.68
N MET A 26 2.57 3.14 -2.66
CA MET A 26 1.63 3.22 -3.77
C MET A 26 1.06 4.61 -3.90
N LEU A 27 0.77 5.26 -2.78
CA LEU A 27 0.30 6.64 -2.79
C LEU A 27 1.33 7.54 -3.47
N ALA A 28 2.58 7.40 -3.08
CA ALA A 28 3.65 8.25 -3.62
C ALA A 28 3.86 8.00 -5.11
N SER A 29 4.01 6.74 -5.51
CA SER A 29 4.40 6.43 -6.88
C SER A 29 3.26 6.53 -7.88
N GLU A 30 2.04 6.16 -7.48
CA GLU A 30 0.93 6.08 -8.41
C GLU A 30 0.04 7.33 -8.41
N PHE A 31 0.02 8.08 -7.32
CA PHE A 31 -0.88 9.21 -7.20
C PHE A 31 -0.18 10.55 -7.04
N MET A 32 0.93 10.59 -6.32
CA MET A 32 1.60 11.87 -6.07
C MET A 32 2.59 12.22 -7.17
N GLU A 33 3.47 11.31 -7.52
CA GLU A 33 4.49 11.58 -8.54
C GLU A 33 3.91 11.96 -9.89
N PRO A 34 2.92 11.23 -10.41
CA PRO A 34 2.37 11.60 -11.71
C PRO A 34 1.74 12.99 -11.74
N LEU A 35 1.29 13.49 -10.60
CA LEU A 35 0.67 14.80 -10.51
C LEU A 35 1.64 15.89 -10.05
N GLY A 36 2.89 15.53 -9.77
CA GLY A 36 3.85 16.47 -9.21
C GLY A 36 3.42 16.98 -7.84
N LEU A 37 2.71 16.16 -7.08
CA LEU A 37 2.10 16.56 -5.83
C LEU A 37 3.04 16.27 -4.68
N ARG A 38 3.44 17.29 -3.94
CA ARG A 38 4.34 17.13 -2.81
C ARG A 38 3.55 16.80 -1.55
N SER A 39 4.25 16.26 -0.54
CA SER A 39 3.61 15.94 0.73
C SER A 39 2.89 17.13 1.34
N ILE A 40 3.51 18.32 1.26
CA ILE A 40 2.91 19.50 1.84
C ILE A 40 1.63 19.90 1.11
N ASP A 41 1.61 19.71 -0.21
CA ASP A 41 0.44 20.04 -1.01
C ASP A 41 -0.72 19.10 -0.70
N LEU A 42 -0.43 17.80 -0.63
CA LEU A 42 -1.45 16.82 -0.32
C LEU A 42 -2.00 17.02 1.08
N ALA A 43 -1.10 17.25 2.04
CA ALA A 43 -1.50 17.47 3.43
C ALA A 43 -2.45 18.64 3.54
N ALA A 44 -2.15 19.74 2.85
CA ALA A 44 -3.02 20.91 2.86
C ALA A 44 -4.38 20.60 2.20
N ALA A 45 -4.34 19.87 1.10
CA ALA A 45 -5.56 19.56 0.34
C ALA A 45 -6.55 18.71 1.12
N ILE A 46 -6.05 17.80 1.95
CA ILE A 46 -6.91 16.88 2.70
C ILE A 46 -6.97 17.21 4.19
N ASP A 47 -6.37 18.31 4.58
CA ASP A 47 -6.42 18.83 5.95
C ASP A 47 -5.85 17.87 6.98
N VAL A 48 -4.64 17.40 6.73
CA VAL A 48 -3.88 16.60 7.69
C VAL A 48 -2.47 17.20 7.77
N SER A 49 -1.70 16.79 8.76
CA SER A 49 -0.34 17.31 8.90
C SER A 49 0.56 16.69 7.84
N GLN A 50 1.57 17.46 7.44
CA GLN A 50 2.58 16.96 6.49
C GLN A 50 3.30 15.75 7.06
N LEU A 51 3.58 15.75 8.37
CA LEU A 51 4.25 14.65 9.02
C LEU A 51 3.44 13.35 8.89
N ARG A 52 2.12 13.45 8.94
CA ARG A 52 1.27 12.28 8.80
C ARG A 52 1.41 11.67 7.41
N ILE A 53 1.45 12.52 6.38
CA ILE A 53 1.63 12.04 5.00
C ILE A 53 3.02 11.42 4.85
N GLU A 54 4.03 12.06 5.39
CA GLU A 54 5.39 11.54 5.26
C GLU A 54 5.58 10.23 6.01
N ALA A 55 4.95 10.10 7.17
CA ALA A 55 5.02 8.84 7.92
C ALA A 55 4.36 7.71 7.13
N LEU A 56 3.26 8.00 6.46
CA LEU A 56 2.61 7.01 5.62
C LEU A 56 3.50 6.61 4.44
N ILE A 57 4.08 7.56 3.75
CA ILE A 57 4.95 7.31 2.60
C ILE A 57 6.17 6.48 3.01
N ASN A 58 6.72 6.77 4.16
CA ASN A 58 7.91 6.09 4.65
C ASN A 58 7.63 4.72 5.28
N GLY A 59 6.35 4.38 5.45
CA GLY A 59 5.99 3.10 6.07
C GLY A 59 6.03 3.12 7.58
N ASP A 60 6.14 4.32 8.19
CA ASP A 60 6.21 4.45 9.64
C ASP A 60 4.84 4.44 10.30
N ALA A 61 3.80 4.70 9.54
CA ALA A 61 2.44 4.65 10.04
C ALA A 61 1.51 4.10 8.96
N PRO A 62 0.54 3.26 9.34
CA PRO A 62 -0.38 2.68 8.35
C PRO A 62 -1.50 3.65 8.02
N VAL A 63 -2.25 3.32 6.98
CA VAL A 63 -3.49 4.02 6.68
C VAL A 63 -4.53 3.60 7.70
N ASP A 64 -5.29 4.56 8.19
CA ASP A 64 -6.47 4.24 9.00
C ASP A 64 -7.71 4.72 8.26
N GLY A 65 -8.88 4.50 8.87
CA GLY A 65 -10.15 4.82 8.21
C GLY A 65 -10.29 6.29 7.86
N GLU A 66 -9.90 7.16 8.76
CA GLU A 66 -10.02 8.59 8.50
C GLU A 66 -9.13 9.02 7.35
N LEU A 67 -7.88 8.56 7.33
CA LEU A 67 -6.96 8.95 6.28
C LEU A 67 -7.42 8.39 4.94
N ASP A 68 -7.92 7.15 4.92
CA ASP A 68 -8.47 6.57 3.70
C ASP A 68 -9.61 7.43 3.14
N LEU A 69 -10.53 7.85 3.99
CA LEU A 69 -11.66 8.65 3.54
C LEU A 69 -11.22 9.99 2.97
N ARG A 70 -10.24 10.61 3.58
CA ARG A 70 -9.73 11.89 3.09
C ARG A 70 -9.01 11.73 1.75
N LEU A 71 -8.18 10.71 1.64
CA LEU A 71 -7.43 10.43 0.42
C LEU A 71 -8.35 10.03 -0.73
N THR A 72 -9.30 9.12 -0.47
CA THR A 72 -10.19 8.66 -1.54
C THR A 72 -11.12 9.76 -2.01
N ARG A 73 -11.52 10.65 -1.12
CA ARG A 73 -12.32 11.79 -1.52
C ARG A 73 -11.53 12.70 -2.46
N TYR A 74 -10.28 12.97 -2.11
CA TYR A 74 -9.45 13.87 -2.90
C TYR A 74 -9.13 13.28 -4.27
N PHE A 75 -8.77 12.01 -4.32
CA PHE A 75 -8.39 11.36 -5.58
C PHE A 75 -9.56 10.76 -6.33
N ARG A 76 -10.77 10.89 -5.80
CA ARG A 76 -12.00 10.37 -6.44
C ARG A 76 -11.95 8.86 -6.60
N LEU A 77 -11.58 8.19 -5.54
CA LEU A 77 -11.52 6.73 -5.51
C LEU A 77 -12.62 6.22 -4.59
N SER A 78 -12.92 4.94 -4.67
CA SER A 78 -13.90 4.34 -3.79
C SER A 78 -13.36 4.26 -2.37
N GLU A 79 -14.23 4.46 -1.39
CA GLU A 79 -13.85 4.36 0.01
C GLU A 79 -13.27 2.98 0.28
N GLY A 80 -12.20 2.97 1.05
CA GLY A 80 -11.50 1.73 1.38
C GLY A 80 -10.37 1.37 0.43
N PHE A 81 -10.15 2.17 -0.61
CA PHE A 81 -9.12 1.85 -1.60
C PHE A 81 -7.74 1.69 -0.96
N PHE A 82 -7.33 2.66 -0.16
CA PHE A 82 -6.00 2.59 0.47
C PHE A 82 -5.96 1.58 1.61
N LEU A 83 -7.09 1.37 2.29
CA LEU A 83 -7.16 0.32 3.31
C LEU A 83 -7.01 -1.06 2.70
N ARG A 84 -7.55 -1.28 1.50
CA ARG A 84 -7.37 -2.56 0.83
C ARG A 84 -5.92 -2.80 0.44
N LEU A 85 -5.22 -1.75 0.00
CA LEU A 85 -3.79 -1.86 -0.28
C LEU A 85 -3.02 -2.21 0.98
N GLN A 86 -3.36 -1.55 2.09
CA GLN A 86 -2.72 -1.82 3.37
C GLN A 86 -2.96 -3.25 3.83
N ASN A 87 -4.19 -3.73 3.67
CA ASN A 87 -4.53 -5.10 4.05
C ASN A 87 -3.76 -6.12 3.23
N GLN A 88 -3.62 -5.89 1.94
CA GLN A 88 -2.87 -6.80 1.09
C GLN A 88 -1.41 -6.86 1.51
N TYR A 89 -0.83 -5.70 1.82
CA TYR A 89 0.53 -5.62 2.28
C TYR A 89 0.69 -6.39 3.60
N ASP A 90 -0.20 -6.14 4.54
CA ASP A 90 -0.12 -6.77 5.85
C ASP A 90 -0.25 -8.28 5.76
N LEU A 91 -1.15 -8.76 4.90
CA LEU A 91 -1.35 -10.19 4.74
C LEU A 91 -0.12 -10.87 4.16
N LEU A 92 0.49 -10.26 3.16
CA LEU A 92 1.66 -10.85 2.55
C LEU A 92 2.84 -10.87 3.51
N GLU A 93 3.04 -9.78 4.25
CA GLU A 93 4.11 -9.74 5.24
C GLU A 93 3.90 -10.78 6.34
N ALA A 94 2.65 -10.95 6.77
CA ALA A 94 2.33 -11.97 7.78
C ALA A 94 2.59 -13.38 7.25
N LYS A 95 2.24 -13.63 5.99
CA LYS A 95 2.50 -14.94 5.39
C LYS A 95 3.97 -15.25 5.35
N ARG A 96 4.78 -14.27 4.98
CA ARG A 96 6.22 -14.45 4.94
C ARG A 96 6.78 -14.73 6.33
N ALA A 97 6.31 -13.97 7.32
CA ALA A 97 6.78 -14.13 8.69
C ALA A 97 6.40 -15.47 9.27
N LEU A 98 5.22 -15.99 8.93
CA LEU A 98 4.75 -17.26 9.45
C LEU A 98 5.47 -18.46 8.82
N ASN A 99 5.93 -18.31 7.58
CA ASN A 99 6.81 -19.29 6.94
C ASN A 99 6.38 -20.74 7.17
N GLY A 100 5.16 -21.07 6.77
CA GLY A 100 4.65 -22.45 6.90
C GLY A 100 3.97 -22.76 8.22
N ALA A 101 4.02 -21.86 9.18
CA ALA A 101 3.38 -22.12 10.47
C ALA A 101 1.88 -22.37 10.33
N LEU A 102 1.26 -21.77 9.31
CA LEU A 102 -0.19 -21.96 9.11
C LEU A 102 -0.56 -23.39 8.79
N ASP A 103 0.37 -24.16 8.21
CA ASP A 103 0.10 -25.56 7.88
C ASP A 103 -0.12 -26.41 9.11
N ARG A 104 0.30 -25.93 10.28
CA ARG A 104 0.09 -26.65 11.52
C ARG A 104 -1.27 -26.38 12.13
N ILE A 105 -2.01 -25.44 11.59
CA ILE A 105 -3.35 -25.14 12.07
C ILE A 105 -4.33 -26.03 11.33
N VAL A 106 -4.99 -26.89 12.07
CA VAL A 106 -5.96 -27.81 11.48
C VAL A 106 -7.32 -27.11 11.49
N PRO A 107 -7.94 -26.93 10.32
CA PRO A 107 -9.23 -26.27 10.27
C PRO A 107 -10.25 -27.04 11.10
N ARG A 108 -11.11 -26.30 11.79
CA ARG A 108 -12.15 -26.91 12.58
C ARG A 108 -13.14 -27.62 11.67
N ALA A 109 -13.57 -28.81 12.07
CA ALA A 109 -14.60 -29.53 11.33
C ALA A 109 -15.90 -28.76 11.36
N ALA A 110 -16.62 -28.76 10.23
CA ALA A 110 -17.85 -27.98 10.08
C ALA A 110 -18.98 -28.50 10.93
#